data_5da2182e4f37515dfe4a52c883d26c11
#
_entry.id   5da2182e4f37515dfe4a52c883d26c11
#
_cell.length_a   1.000
_cell.length_b   1.000
_cell.length_c   1.000
_cell.angle_alpha   90.00
_cell.angle_beta   90.00
_cell.angle_gamma   90.00
#
_symmetry.space_group_name_H-M   'P 1'
#
loop_
_entity.id
_entity.type
_entity.pdbx_description
1 polymer ?
#
loop_
_entity_poly.entity_id
_entity_poly.type
_entity_poly.pdbx_seq_one_letter_code
_entity_poly.pdbx_strand_id
1 'polypeptide(L)'
;MRAKRLVMAGVAAAVAMASSTHAMAADSSANSVGSGKIKHVLLLSIDGMHAVDFYNCSHGIAGVNGGYQYCPNMTALSQTGINYVNTESSKPSDSFPGMAALASGGTPKSTGLYYDVAYDRSLDAPEKTTGTGLAGGPCTPYATPTGTTTDNDQGIDLDDTKLNGGAPGASLTEGGIASIDPKKLERDPQNGCAPVYPWNFIRINTLFGVIHAAGGYTAWIDKHPSYSFVGGPGGNGLDDYYSPEVDSGVVKLPGVKTLEGAPCDPIRDTASTSAWNASFENIQCYNAIKVYALLNQIAGKTHSGAPSVVPAVFGMNFQSVYVGQSVNEAGVAVGGYQNAAALPSAQLLGEIEYVDLAIGEIVGALKSAGIYDNTLIIITAKHGDSPIDPTRYVANGTDTPATLLGNAIPYSESPLNSTGIGATEDDVSVLWLKKGASVTAAVALLEADATKIGLGEIYYGPSLALNYNVGGLEPGEDPRSPDIIVTPNVGVTYSNSTAMIGDHGGFAHDDTNVMLLVANPAFTPQTASAVATTRQVAPTIVKALALDPGLLDAVQMEGTPVLPEVWAQLAK
;
A
#
# COMPACT_ATOMS: atom_id res chain seq x y z
N MET A 1 -49.33 38.72 -70.51
CA MET A 1 -47.94 38.58 -70.99
C MET A 1 -47.25 37.58 -70.15
N ARG A 2 -46.66 36.59 -70.78
CA ARG A 2 -46.23 35.28 -70.20
C ARG A 2 -44.94 35.42 -69.37
N ALA A 3 -44.98 35.02 -68.11
CA ALA A 3 -43.82 34.82 -67.27
C ALA A 3 -43.25 33.40 -67.46
N LYS A 4 -41.98 33.32 -67.88
CA LYS A 4 -41.23 32.06 -67.99
C LYS A 4 -40.69 31.65 -66.60
N ARG A 5 -41.03 30.46 -66.13
CA ARG A 5 -40.41 29.81 -65.00
C ARG A 5 -39.07 29.21 -65.44
N LEU A 6 -38.00 29.56 -64.75
CA LEU A 6 -36.69 28.92 -64.86
C LEU A 6 -36.60 27.84 -63.76
N VAL A 7 -36.41 26.58 -64.21
CA VAL A 7 -36.16 25.45 -63.34
C VAL A 7 -34.66 25.34 -63.21
N MET A 8 -34.11 25.53 -61.99
CA MET A 8 -32.74 25.20 -61.67
C MET A 8 -32.70 23.76 -61.16
N ALA A 9 -32.06 22.89 -61.88
CA ALA A 9 -31.70 21.55 -61.45
C ALA A 9 -30.45 21.64 -60.58
N GLY A 10 -30.60 21.32 -59.28
CA GLY A 10 -29.46 21.19 -58.39
C GLY A 10 -28.84 19.81 -58.54
N VAL A 11 -27.56 19.77 -58.92
CA VAL A 11 -26.73 18.58 -58.90
C VAL A 11 -26.20 18.40 -57.47
N ALA A 12 -26.70 17.40 -56.76
CA ALA A 12 -26.14 17.00 -55.46
C ALA A 12 -24.91 16.15 -55.73
N ALA A 13 -23.72 16.71 -55.51
CA ALA A 13 -22.47 15.92 -55.47
C ALA A 13 -22.35 15.24 -54.11
N ALA A 14 -22.59 13.93 -54.06
CA ALA A 14 -22.29 13.11 -52.91
C ALA A 14 -20.77 12.93 -52.80
N VAL A 15 -20.15 13.62 -51.86
CA VAL A 15 -18.76 13.35 -51.45
C VAL A 15 -18.79 12.13 -50.55
N ALA A 16 -18.43 10.97 -51.08
CA ALA A 16 -18.14 9.76 -50.28
C ALA A 16 -16.81 9.98 -49.57
N MET A 17 -16.86 10.33 -48.27
CA MET A 17 -15.70 10.21 -47.40
C MET A 17 -15.42 8.72 -47.16
N ALA A 18 -14.44 8.18 -47.87
CA ALA A 18 -13.84 6.90 -47.54
C ALA A 18 -13.05 7.10 -46.24
N SER A 19 -13.67 6.78 -45.08
CA SER A 19 -12.96 6.56 -43.84
C SER A 19 -12.08 5.32 -44.02
N SER A 20 -10.80 5.53 -44.33
CA SER A 20 -9.76 4.51 -44.22
C SER A 20 -9.59 4.19 -42.71
N THR A 21 -10.33 3.20 -42.23
CA THR A 21 -9.97 2.50 -41.01
C THR A 21 -8.63 1.83 -41.25
N HIS A 22 -7.54 2.48 -40.86
CA HIS A 22 -6.32 1.77 -40.61
C HIS A 22 -6.59 0.84 -39.45
N ALA A 23 -7.02 -0.38 -39.72
CA ALA A 23 -6.80 -1.48 -38.82
C ALA A 23 -5.28 -1.57 -38.66
N MET A 24 -4.77 -1.03 -37.57
CA MET A 24 -3.45 -1.41 -37.10
C MET A 24 -3.52 -2.93 -36.94
N ALA A 25 -2.85 -3.64 -37.83
CA ALA A 25 -2.57 -5.04 -37.66
C ALA A 25 -1.84 -5.11 -36.30
N ALA A 26 -2.51 -5.65 -35.29
CA ALA A 26 -1.87 -6.00 -34.05
C ALA A 26 -0.71 -6.90 -34.43
N ASP A 27 0.50 -6.45 -34.14
CA ASP A 27 1.71 -7.22 -34.36
C ASP A 27 1.51 -8.54 -33.57
N SER A 28 1.37 -9.65 -34.29
CA SER A 28 1.09 -10.97 -33.74
C SER A 28 2.30 -11.57 -32.99
N SER A 29 3.24 -10.73 -32.60
CA SER A 29 4.38 -11.03 -31.72
C SER A 29 4.16 -10.58 -30.29
N ALA A 30 2.92 -10.29 -29.84
CA ALA A 30 2.66 -10.04 -28.43
C ALA A 30 3.09 -11.28 -27.63
N ASN A 31 4.17 -11.15 -26.87
CA ASN A 31 4.62 -12.20 -25.99
C ASN A 31 3.49 -12.54 -25.01
N SER A 32 3.13 -13.80 -24.91
CA SER A 32 2.18 -14.24 -23.88
C SER A 32 2.82 -14.14 -22.49
N VAL A 33 2.01 -13.87 -21.47
CA VAL A 33 2.47 -13.81 -20.08
C VAL A 33 3.30 -15.05 -19.73
N GLY A 34 4.49 -14.86 -19.17
CA GLY A 34 5.39 -15.93 -18.79
C GLY A 34 5.99 -16.71 -19.95
N SER A 35 6.03 -16.15 -21.17
CA SER A 35 6.69 -16.80 -22.32
C SER A 35 8.22 -16.84 -22.20
N GLY A 36 8.79 -16.02 -21.29
CA GLY A 36 10.21 -15.99 -20.97
C GLY A 36 10.66 -17.09 -20.00
N LYS A 37 11.87 -16.92 -19.42
CA LYS A 37 12.41 -17.80 -18.37
C LYS A 37 11.56 -17.72 -17.08
N ILE A 38 11.09 -16.53 -16.73
CA ILE A 38 10.22 -16.30 -15.58
C ILE A 38 8.78 -16.51 -16.00
N LYS A 39 8.10 -17.39 -15.28
CA LYS A 39 6.68 -17.72 -15.47
C LYS A 39 5.81 -17.22 -14.34
N HIS A 40 6.42 -17.06 -13.19
CA HIS A 40 5.76 -16.64 -11.95
C HIS A 40 6.57 -15.53 -11.29
N VAL A 41 5.90 -14.58 -10.65
CA VAL A 41 6.53 -13.60 -9.77
C VAL A 41 5.84 -13.68 -8.42
N LEU A 42 6.63 -13.90 -7.39
CA LEU A 42 6.21 -13.82 -5.99
C LEU A 42 6.67 -12.49 -5.42
N LEU A 43 5.72 -11.65 -5.00
CA LEU A 43 5.97 -10.38 -4.34
C LEU A 43 5.61 -10.51 -2.84
N LEU A 44 6.60 -10.33 -1.97
CA LEU A 44 6.40 -10.29 -0.52
C LEU A 44 6.69 -8.87 -0.03
N SER A 45 5.71 -8.25 0.62
CA SER A 45 5.86 -6.99 1.33
C SER A 45 5.90 -7.26 2.82
N ILE A 46 6.89 -6.70 3.52
CA ILE A 46 7.07 -6.85 4.97
C ILE A 46 7.01 -5.45 5.57
N ASP A 47 5.86 -5.08 6.14
CA ASP A 47 5.66 -3.74 6.70
C ASP A 47 6.72 -3.44 7.76
N GLY A 48 7.30 -2.25 7.66
CA GLY A 48 8.35 -1.77 8.54
C GLY A 48 9.77 -2.26 8.24
N MET A 49 9.97 -3.29 7.41
CA MET A 49 11.29 -3.91 7.20
C MET A 49 12.27 -2.98 6.50
N HIS A 50 13.23 -2.45 7.24
CA HIS A 50 14.29 -1.59 6.71
C HIS A 50 15.39 -2.36 5.99
N ALA A 51 16.15 -1.65 5.17
CA ALA A 51 17.37 -2.20 4.57
C ALA A 51 18.40 -2.59 5.66
N VAL A 52 18.49 -1.84 6.75
CA VAL A 52 19.39 -2.12 7.88
C VAL A 52 18.97 -3.35 8.65
N ASP A 53 17.67 -3.65 8.77
CA ASP A 53 17.19 -4.88 9.42
C ASP A 53 17.65 -6.11 8.66
N PHE A 54 17.50 -6.08 7.34
CA PHE A 54 18.00 -7.16 6.50
C PHE A 54 19.53 -7.27 6.54
N TYR A 55 20.24 -6.13 6.55
CA TYR A 55 21.69 -6.15 6.69
C TYR A 55 22.12 -6.79 8.02
N ASN A 56 21.56 -6.35 9.14
CA ASN A 56 21.86 -6.87 10.47
C ASN A 56 21.48 -8.35 10.61
N CYS A 57 20.31 -8.76 10.13
CA CYS A 57 19.89 -10.16 10.27
C CYS A 57 20.71 -11.12 9.40
N SER A 58 21.14 -10.67 8.21
CA SER A 58 21.90 -11.51 7.27
C SER A 58 23.39 -11.59 7.59
N HIS A 59 23.98 -10.58 8.23
CA HIS A 59 25.41 -10.54 8.58
C HIS A 59 25.67 -10.82 10.06
N GLY A 60 24.65 -10.65 10.91
CA GLY A 60 24.76 -10.70 12.35
C GLY A 60 25.11 -9.33 12.95
N ILE A 61 24.64 -9.10 14.17
CA ILE A 61 24.96 -7.91 14.97
C ILE A 61 25.33 -8.33 16.38
N ALA A 62 26.30 -7.65 17.00
CA ALA A 62 26.70 -7.95 18.38
C ALA A 62 25.50 -7.77 19.33
N GLY A 63 25.27 -8.74 20.20
CA GLY A 63 24.13 -8.75 21.12
C GLY A 63 22.97 -9.64 20.69
N VAL A 64 22.92 -10.07 19.44
CA VAL A 64 21.90 -11.00 18.92
C VAL A 64 22.57 -12.28 18.44
N ASN A 65 22.00 -13.42 18.77
CA ASN A 65 22.43 -14.75 18.28
C ASN A 65 23.95 -14.97 18.33
N GLY A 66 24.62 -14.44 19.35
CA GLY A 66 26.08 -14.53 19.48
C GLY A 66 26.86 -13.77 18.41
N GLY A 67 26.24 -12.84 17.70
CA GLY A 67 26.80 -12.09 16.58
C GLY A 67 26.69 -12.80 15.23
N TYR A 68 25.96 -13.90 15.16
CA TYR A 68 25.69 -14.63 13.91
C TYR A 68 24.37 -14.18 13.27
N GLN A 69 24.21 -14.52 11.99
CA GLN A 69 22.97 -14.27 11.25
C GLN A 69 21.73 -14.87 11.97
N TYR A 70 20.59 -14.20 11.85
CA TYR A 70 19.33 -14.63 12.45
C TYR A 70 18.15 -14.64 11.46
N CYS A 71 18.40 -14.43 10.15
CA CYS A 71 17.44 -14.65 9.05
C CYS A 71 18.04 -15.55 7.96
N PRO A 72 18.23 -16.86 8.25
CA PRO A 72 18.94 -17.76 7.36
C PRO A 72 18.27 -17.98 6.00
N ASN A 73 16.94 -17.93 5.93
CA ASN A 73 16.20 -18.15 4.68
C ASN A 73 16.32 -16.94 3.73
N MET A 74 16.14 -15.73 4.22
CA MET A 74 16.38 -14.50 3.44
C MET A 74 17.84 -14.39 3.04
N THR A 75 18.78 -14.75 3.94
CA THR A 75 20.21 -14.80 3.62
C THR A 75 20.51 -15.79 2.51
N ALA A 76 19.90 -16.98 2.54
CA ALA A 76 20.07 -17.98 1.47
C ALA A 76 19.56 -17.46 0.11
N LEU A 77 18.43 -16.74 0.09
CA LEU A 77 17.91 -16.08 -1.12
C LEU A 77 18.89 -15.02 -1.65
N SER A 78 19.55 -14.26 -0.80
CA SER A 78 20.51 -13.24 -1.22
C SER A 78 21.73 -13.84 -1.96
N GLN A 79 22.06 -15.11 -1.73
CA GLN A 79 23.14 -15.79 -2.45
C GLN A 79 22.79 -16.08 -3.93
N THR A 80 21.55 -15.96 -4.30
CA THR A 80 21.05 -16.00 -5.68
C THR A 80 20.18 -14.78 -5.96
N GLY A 81 20.57 -13.62 -5.47
CA GLY A 81 19.76 -12.41 -5.53
C GLY A 81 20.57 -11.13 -5.67
N ILE A 82 19.84 -10.07 -5.90
CA ILE A 82 20.33 -8.70 -5.94
C ILE A 82 19.73 -7.98 -4.72
N ASN A 83 20.59 -7.56 -3.80
CA ASN A 83 20.21 -6.76 -2.64
C ASN A 83 20.42 -5.28 -2.93
N TYR A 84 19.34 -4.51 -2.93
CA TYR A 84 19.34 -3.06 -3.11
C TYR A 84 19.40 -2.39 -1.73
N VAL A 85 20.56 -1.93 -1.33
CA VAL A 85 20.79 -1.37 0.02
C VAL A 85 20.36 0.08 0.18
N ASN A 86 19.95 0.72 -0.91
CA ASN A 86 19.57 2.14 -0.93
C ASN A 86 18.23 2.31 -1.66
N THR A 87 17.20 1.64 -1.12
CA THR A 87 15.86 1.66 -1.68
C THR A 87 14.98 2.62 -0.90
N GLU A 88 14.32 3.54 -1.60
CA GLU A 88 13.31 4.43 -1.03
C GLU A 88 11.89 3.91 -1.32
N SER A 89 11.03 3.93 -0.30
CA SER A 89 9.58 3.74 -0.44
C SER A 89 8.91 4.98 -1.05
N SER A 90 7.57 5.01 -1.04
CA SER A 90 6.81 6.21 -1.40
C SER A 90 7.03 7.36 -0.39
N LYS A 91 6.63 8.55 -0.77
CA LYS A 91 6.53 9.73 0.10
C LYS A 91 5.13 10.34 -0.08
N PRO A 92 4.28 10.32 0.95
CA PRO A 92 4.47 9.77 2.29
C PRO A 92 4.84 8.28 2.30
N SER A 93 5.60 7.85 3.32
CA SER A 93 6.00 6.45 3.50
C SER A 93 4.94 5.69 4.31
N ASP A 94 3.75 5.65 3.76
CA ASP A 94 2.58 5.06 4.36
C ASP A 94 2.09 3.82 3.59
N SER A 95 1.27 3.03 4.23
CA SER A 95 0.73 1.77 3.72
C SER A 95 0.04 1.88 2.36
N PHE A 96 -0.82 2.90 2.16
CA PHE A 96 -1.60 3.06 0.92
C PHE A 96 -0.77 3.58 -0.24
N PRO A 97 -0.11 4.75 -0.16
CA PRO A 97 0.78 5.20 -1.23
C PRO A 97 1.94 4.23 -1.47
N GLY A 98 2.43 3.53 -0.44
CA GLY A 98 3.47 2.51 -0.56
C GLY A 98 3.02 1.30 -1.37
N MET A 99 1.84 0.75 -1.08
CA MET A 99 1.29 -0.35 -1.87
C MET A 99 0.90 0.08 -3.28
N ALA A 100 0.39 1.31 -3.44
CA ALA A 100 0.11 1.86 -4.76
C ALA A 100 1.37 1.99 -5.61
N ALA A 101 2.49 2.42 -5.01
CA ALA A 101 3.79 2.48 -5.68
C ALA A 101 4.26 1.09 -6.13
N LEU A 102 4.17 0.07 -5.25
CA LEU A 102 4.51 -1.32 -5.57
C LEU A 102 3.63 -1.90 -6.68
N ALA A 103 2.33 -1.60 -6.66
CA ALA A 103 1.37 -2.18 -7.59
C ALA A 103 1.31 -1.47 -8.95
N SER A 104 1.57 -0.17 -9.01
CA SER A 104 1.39 0.63 -10.23
C SER A 104 2.69 1.20 -10.83
N GLY A 105 3.71 1.40 -10.00
CA GLY A 105 4.92 2.12 -10.37
C GLY A 105 4.77 3.65 -10.28
N GLY A 106 3.65 4.16 -9.76
CA GLY A 106 3.34 5.58 -9.63
C GLY A 106 3.64 6.17 -8.25
N THR A 107 3.64 7.50 -8.20
CA THR A 107 3.64 8.28 -6.96
C THR A 107 2.21 8.73 -6.63
N PRO A 108 1.94 9.34 -5.47
CA PRO A 108 0.64 9.95 -5.19
C PRO A 108 0.13 10.89 -6.29
N LYS A 109 1.05 11.49 -7.05
CA LYS A 109 0.73 12.37 -8.17
C LYS A 109 -0.08 11.70 -9.26
N SER A 110 0.25 10.47 -9.62
CA SER A 110 -0.47 9.70 -10.66
C SER A 110 -1.53 8.78 -10.06
N THR A 111 -1.26 8.17 -8.90
CA THR A 111 -2.17 7.22 -8.26
C THR A 111 -3.39 7.90 -7.63
N GLY A 112 -3.23 9.13 -7.13
CA GLY A 112 -4.24 9.84 -6.36
C GLY A 112 -4.40 9.34 -4.92
N LEU A 113 -3.47 8.50 -4.43
CA LEU A 113 -3.44 7.95 -3.08
C LEU A 113 -2.33 8.66 -2.29
N TYR A 114 -2.73 9.56 -1.39
CA TYR A 114 -1.80 10.39 -0.63
C TYR A 114 -1.48 9.82 0.75
N TYR A 115 -2.46 9.14 1.35
CA TYR A 115 -2.34 8.51 2.66
C TYR A 115 -3.48 7.47 2.84
N ASP A 116 -3.43 6.67 3.90
CA ASP A 116 -4.52 5.75 4.28
C ASP A 116 -5.78 6.53 4.70
N VAL A 117 -5.62 7.59 5.48
CA VAL A 117 -6.67 8.59 5.76
C VAL A 117 -6.34 9.89 5.01
N ALA A 118 -7.23 10.33 4.14
CA ALA A 118 -7.03 11.52 3.31
C ALA A 118 -8.34 12.31 3.17
N TYR A 119 -8.30 13.41 2.43
CA TYR A 119 -9.49 14.18 2.11
C TYR A 119 -9.65 14.35 0.60
N ASP A 120 -10.85 14.11 0.10
CA ASP A 120 -11.19 14.32 -1.31
C ASP A 120 -12.28 15.39 -1.45
N ARG A 121 -11.91 16.52 -2.04
CA ARG A 121 -12.82 17.65 -2.29
C ARG A 121 -13.86 17.36 -3.36
N SER A 122 -13.68 16.32 -4.15
CA SER A 122 -14.58 15.94 -5.25
C SER A 122 -15.64 14.91 -4.87
N LEU A 123 -15.61 14.40 -3.66
CA LEU A 123 -16.56 13.40 -3.18
C LEU A 123 -17.49 13.98 -2.10
N ASP A 124 -18.58 13.27 -1.87
CA ASP A 124 -19.52 13.52 -0.78
C ASP A 124 -19.43 12.38 0.25
N ALA A 125 -19.82 12.66 1.49
CA ALA A 125 -19.82 11.73 2.59
C ALA A 125 -20.63 10.44 2.27
N PRO A 126 -20.30 9.30 2.92
CA PRO A 126 -21.06 8.07 2.80
C PRO A 126 -22.53 8.22 3.19
N GLU A 127 -23.39 7.27 2.83
CA GLU A 127 -24.81 7.28 3.23
C GLU A 127 -24.97 7.02 4.73
N LYS A 128 -24.15 6.12 5.29
CA LYS A 128 -24.15 5.74 6.70
C LYS A 128 -22.88 6.21 7.40
N THR A 129 -22.96 6.37 8.69
CA THR A 129 -21.79 6.53 9.54
C THR A 129 -20.86 5.32 9.40
N THR A 130 -19.58 5.56 9.23
CA THR A 130 -18.53 4.52 9.09
C THR A 130 -18.20 3.85 10.41
N GLY A 131 -17.35 2.83 10.37
CA GLY A 131 -16.88 2.12 11.57
C GLY A 131 -16.10 3.00 12.53
N THR A 132 -15.30 3.94 12.02
CA THR A 132 -14.52 4.91 12.81
C THR A 132 -15.32 6.15 13.18
N GLY A 133 -16.59 6.22 12.77
CA GLY A 133 -17.51 7.28 13.20
C GLY A 133 -17.55 8.49 12.28
N LEU A 134 -16.99 8.46 11.08
CA LEU A 134 -17.23 9.47 10.06
C LEU A 134 -18.73 9.52 9.78
N ALA A 135 -19.35 10.66 10.02
CA ALA A 135 -20.80 10.81 9.89
C ALA A 135 -21.25 10.66 8.43
N GLY A 136 -22.31 9.89 8.22
CA GLY A 136 -23.03 9.87 6.96
C GLY A 136 -23.65 11.23 6.66
N GLY A 137 -23.80 11.56 5.37
CA GLY A 137 -24.31 12.85 4.92
C GLY A 137 -25.19 12.75 3.67
N PRO A 138 -25.72 13.87 3.19
CA PRO A 138 -26.41 13.91 1.91
C PRO A 138 -25.44 13.82 0.74
N CYS A 139 -25.91 13.31 -0.38
CA CYS A 139 -25.28 13.48 -1.69
C CYS A 139 -26.37 13.86 -2.69
N THR A 140 -26.12 14.89 -3.49
CA THR A 140 -27.06 15.33 -4.53
C THR A 140 -26.44 15.09 -5.89
N PRO A 141 -27.04 14.24 -6.74
CA PRO A 141 -26.52 13.96 -8.07
C PRO A 141 -26.25 15.23 -8.88
N TYR A 142 -25.06 15.30 -9.46
CA TYR A 142 -24.58 16.40 -10.30
C TYR A 142 -24.49 17.78 -9.62
N ALA A 143 -24.56 17.81 -8.29
CA ALA A 143 -24.29 19.04 -7.51
C ALA A 143 -22.78 19.25 -7.34
N THR A 144 -22.41 20.42 -6.83
CA THR A 144 -21.03 20.69 -6.39
C THR A 144 -20.71 19.79 -5.20
N PRO A 145 -19.60 19.05 -5.23
CA PRO A 145 -19.17 18.22 -4.11
C PRO A 145 -18.98 19.03 -2.83
N THR A 146 -19.21 18.40 -1.70
CA THR A 146 -19.01 19.02 -0.37
C THR A 146 -17.62 18.72 0.21
N GLY A 147 -16.94 17.74 -0.32
CA GLY A 147 -15.72 17.18 0.23
C GLY A 147 -16.01 16.18 1.36
N THR A 148 -15.16 15.20 1.51
CA THR A 148 -15.25 14.22 2.59
C THR A 148 -13.89 13.61 2.91
N THR A 149 -13.71 13.17 4.15
CA THR A 149 -12.59 12.30 4.51
C THR A 149 -12.78 10.94 3.82
N THR A 150 -11.68 10.41 3.29
CA THR A 150 -11.58 9.06 2.76
C THR A 150 -10.68 8.28 3.73
N ASP A 151 -11.19 7.20 4.27
CA ASP A 151 -10.48 6.39 5.25
C ASP A 151 -10.45 4.96 4.73
N ASN A 152 -9.27 4.51 4.35
CA ASN A 152 -9.04 3.19 3.79
C ASN A 152 -8.41 2.23 4.80
N ASP A 153 -8.17 2.71 6.02
CA ASP A 153 -7.65 1.91 7.12
C ASP A 153 -8.81 1.32 7.97
N GLN A 154 -8.49 0.45 8.90
CA GLN A 154 -9.36 -0.08 9.96
C GLN A 154 -10.74 -0.63 9.54
N GLY A 155 -10.93 -0.96 8.28
CA GLY A 155 -12.18 -1.60 7.83
C GLY A 155 -13.45 -0.80 8.06
N ILE A 156 -13.37 0.52 8.07
CA ILE A 156 -14.48 1.42 8.37
C ILE A 156 -15.64 1.34 7.38
N ASP A 157 -15.36 0.89 6.19
CA ASP A 157 -16.27 0.68 5.08
C ASP A 157 -16.94 -0.69 5.10
N LEU A 158 -16.71 -1.51 6.15
CA LEU A 158 -17.15 -2.90 6.18
C LEU A 158 -18.53 -3.10 6.81
N ASP A 159 -19.18 -4.13 6.36
CA ASP A 159 -20.32 -4.77 7.00
C ASP A 159 -19.80 -5.89 7.92
N ASP A 160 -19.71 -5.62 9.19
CA ASP A 160 -19.16 -6.53 10.21
C ASP A 160 -19.88 -7.89 10.24
N THR A 161 -21.12 -7.96 9.77
CA THR A 161 -21.87 -9.22 9.69
C THR A 161 -21.39 -10.14 8.56
N LYS A 162 -20.66 -9.58 7.60
CA LYS A 162 -20.05 -10.30 6.48
C LYS A 162 -18.56 -10.51 6.64
N LEU A 163 -17.93 -9.81 7.56
CA LEU A 163 -16.65 -10.24 8.08
C LEU A 163 -16.87 -11.66 8.56
N ASN A 164 -16.02 -12.58 8.18
CA ASN A 164 -16.19 -13.98 8.53
C ASN A 164 -16.17 -14.23 10.05
N GLY A 165 -16.32 -13.19 10.85
CA GLY A 165 -16.48 -13.21 12.30
C GLY A 165 -15.36 -13.94 13.01
N GLY A 166 -14.26 -14.17 12.31
CA GLY A 166 -13.28 -15.09 12.78
C GLY A 166 -13.81 -16.51 12.96
N ALA A 167 -14.93 -16.89 12.31
CA ALA A 167 -15.28 -18.30 12.20
C ALA A 167 -14.31 -18.96 11.23
N PRO A 168 -13.35 -19.75 11.67
CA PRO A 168 -12.16 -20.04 10.89
C PRO A 168 -12.33 -21.03 9.78
N GLY A 169 -13.34 -21.84 9.84
CA GLY A 169 -13.72 -22.65 8.69
C GLY A 169 -14.29 -21.77 7.58
N ALA A 170 -14.94 -20.68 7.97
CA ALA A 170 -15.46 -19.67 7.06
C ALA A 170 -14.40 -18.61 6.73
N SER A 171 -13.48 -18.35 7.63
CA SER A 171 -12.57 -17.20 7.56
C SER A 171 -11.52 -17.27 6.47
N LEU A 172 -11.12 -18.43 6.04
CA LEU A 172 -10.25 -18.58 4.86
C LEU A 172 -11.02 -18.41 3.53
N THR A 173 -12.34 -18.31 3.57
CA THR A 173 -13.19 -18.28 2.38
C THR A 173 -14.07 -17.04 2.26
N GLU A 174 -14.24 -16.30 3.34
CA GLU A 174 -15.15 -15.17 3.43
C GLU A 174 -14.40 -13.95 3.99
N GLY A 175 -14.91 -12.79 3.72
CA GLY A 175 -14.24 -11.52 3.97
C GLY A 175 -13.75 -10.90 2.67
N GLY A 176 -12.87 -9.92 2.73
CA GLY A 176 -12.41 -9.23 1.56
C GLY A 176 -13.54 -8.42 0.89
N ILE A 177 -13.53 -8.36 -0.41
CA ILE A 177 -14.42 -7.48 -1.21
C ILE A 177 -15.90 -7.64 -0.86
N ALA A 178 -16.34 -8.86 -0.56
CA ALA A 178 -17.75 -9.13 -0.24
C ALA A 178 -18.23 -8.50 1.08
N SER A 179 -17.32 -8.12 1.96
CA SER A 179 -17.63 -7.46 3.22
C SER A 179 -17.76 -5.93 3.11
N ILE A 180 -17.36 -5.32 2.01
CA ILE A 180 -17.49 -3.87 1.81
C ILE A 180 -18.99 -3.51 1.80
N ASP A 181 -19.40 -2.57 2.68
CA ASP A 181 -20.76 -1.99 2.67
C ASP A 181 -20.76 -0.75 1.78
N PRO A 182 -21.38 -0.78 0.60
CA PRO A 182 -21.42 0.36 -0.31
C PRO A 182 -22.07 1.62 0.29
N LYS A 183 -22.80 1.48 1.40
CA LYS A 183 -23.38 2.63 2.10
C LYS A 183 -22.43 3.34 3.05
N LYS A 184 -21.29 2.72 3.34
CA LYS A 184 -20.22 3.31 4.13
C LYS A 184 -19.09 3.90 3.26
N LEU A 185 -19.17 3.73 1.94
CA LEU A 185 -18.22 4.31 0.99
C LEU A 185 -18.58 5.76 0.66
N GLU A 186 -17.58 6.57 0.38
CA GLU A 186 -17.72 7.90 -0.19
C GLU A 186 -18.51 7.83 -1.49
N ARG A 187 -19.18 8.93 -1.85
CA ARG A 187 -20.05 8.97 -3.02
C ARG A 187 -19.61 10.03 -4.01
N ASP A 188 -19.62 9.66 -5.28
CA ASP A 188 -19.30 10.57 -6.38
C ASP A 188 -20.58 11.29 -6.88
N PRO A 189 -20.79 12.57 -6.56
CA PRO A 189 -21.94 13.31 -7.05
C PRO A 189 -21.94 13.47 -8.56
N GLN A 190 -20.78 13.50 -9.22
CA GLN A 190 -20.69 13.61 -10.69
C GLN A 190 -21.04 12.28 -11.38
N ASN A 191 -21.05 11.19 -10.64
CA ASN A 191 -21.50 9.88 -11.10
C ASN A 191 -22.82 9.45 -10.42
N GLY A 192 -23.75 10.39 -10.26
CA GLY A 192 -25.09 10.13 -9.72
C GLY A 192 -25.11 9.68 -8.26
N CYS A 193 -24.12 10.04 -7.47
CA CYS A 193 -23.90 9.60 -6.09
C CYS A 193 -23.60 8.09 -5.96
N ALA A 194 -22.97 7.51 -6.96
CA ALA A 194 -22.50 6.14 -6.86
C ALA A 194 -21.39 6.00 -5.79
N PRO A 195 -21.34 4.90 -5.03
CA PRO A 195 -20.27 4.63 -4.08
C PRO A 195 -18.94 4.46 -4.81
N VAL A 196 -17.86 4.99 -4.24
CA VAL A 196 -16.51 4.87 -4.78
C VAL A 196 -15.84 3.68 -4.11
N TYR A 197 -15.75 2.57 -4.84
CA TYR A 197 -15.05 1.39 -4.35
C TYR A 197 -13.53 1.57 -4.39
N PRO A 198 -12.75 0.86 -3.55
CA PRO A 198 -11.30 1.01 -3.48
C PRO A 198 -10.60 0.91 -4.84
N TRP A 199 -11.02 -0.01 -5.69
CA TRP A 199 -10.48 -0.17 -7.05
C TRP A 199 -10.85 0.95 -8.03
N ASN A 200 -11.81 1.81 -7.69
CA ASN A 200 -12.15 3.02 -8.43
C ASN A 200 -11.56 4.27 -7.79
N PHE A 201 -10.99 4.14 -6.60
CA PHE A 201 -10.28 5.24 -5.95
C PHE A 201 -8.88 5.43 -6.54
N ILE A 202 -8.15 4.36 -6.88
CA ILE A 202 -6.91 4.47 -7.64
C ILE A 202 -7.19 4.94 -9.06
N ARG A 203 -6.39 5.91 -9.55
CA ARG A 203 -6.63 6.58 -10.85
C ARG A 203 -5.98 5.91 -12.06
N ILE A 204 -4.98 5.08 -11.82
CA ILE A 204 -4.16 4.45 -12.87
C ILE A 204 -4.21 2.94 -12.76
N ASN A 205 -3.86 2.27 -13.85
CA ASN A 205 -3.80 0.83 -13.86
C ASN A 205 -2.65 0.28 -12.99
N THR A 206 -2.70 -1.01 -12.71
CA THR A 206 -1.73 -1.70 -11.87
C THR A 206 -1.10 -2.87 -12.62
N LEU A 207 0.00 -3.39 -12.09
CA LEU A 207 0.63 -4.60 -12.63
C LEU A 207 -0.35 -5.79 -12.67
N PHE A 208 -1.25 -5.90 -11.68
CA PHE A 208 -2.26 -6.96 -11.64
C PHE A 208 -3.25 -6.80 -12.79
N GLY A 209 -3.78 -5.60 -13.01
CA GLY A 209 -4.67 -5.30 -14.13
C GLY A 209 -4.01 -5.54 -15.49
N VAL A 210 -2.76 -5.13 -15.67
CA VAL A 210 -1.99 -5.35 -16.90
C VAL A 210 -1.76 -6.84 -17.19
N ILE A 211 -1.35 -7.61 -16.16
CA ILE A 211 -1.07 -9.04 -16.29
C ILE A 211 -2.37 -9.82 -16.53
N HIS A 212 -3.45 -9.50 -15.81
CA HIS A 212 -4.76 -10.11 -16.02
C HIS A 212 -5.29 -9.85 -17.43
N ALA A 213 -5.21 -8.61 -17.91
CA ALA A 213 -5.62 -8.26 -19.27
C ALA A 213 -4.81 -8.98 -20.36
N ALA A 214 -3.57 -9.37 -20.06
CA ALA A 214 -2.73 -10.19 -20.94
C ALA A 214 -2.99 -11.71 -20.80
N GLY A 215 -3.98 -12.12 -20.00
CA GLY A 215 -4.40 -13.52 -19.79
C GLY A 215 -3.64 -14.25 -18.69
N GLY A 216 -2.86 -13.56 -17.86
CA GLY A 216 -2.22 -14.13 -16.67
C GLY A 216 -3.20 -14.22 -15.50
N TYR A 217 -3.16 -15.31 -14.73
CA TYR A 217 -3.89 -15.43 -13.47
C TYR A 217 -3.15 -14.66 -12.37
N THR A 218 -3.88 -13.86 -11.60
CA THR A 218 -3.31 -12.92 -10.62
C THR A 218 -3.89 -13.15 -9.23
N ALA A 219 -3.06 -13.00 -8.19
CA ALA A 219 -3.52 -13.15 -6.82
C ALA A 219 -2.81 -12.18 -5.87
N TRP A 220 -3.52 -11.73 -4.84
CA TRP A 220 -2.95 -10.90 -3.79
C TRP A 220 -3.59 -11.17 -2.43
N ILE A 221 -2.78 -11.06 -1.36
CA ILE A 221 -3.21 -11.25 0.02
C ILE A 221 -2.76 -10.05 0.85
N ASP A 222 -3.71 -9.38 1.51
CA ASP A 222 -3.41 -8.18 2.31
C ASP A 222 -4.14 -8.16 3.66
N LYS A 223 -4.13 -6.99 4.33
CA LYS A 223 -4.65 -6.80 5.70
C LYS A 223 -6.08 -6.24 5.76
N HIS A 224 -6.49 -5.48 4.75
CA HIS A 224 -7.82 -4.85 4.67
C HIS A 224 -8.48 -5.11 3.32
N PRO A 225 -9.81 -5.25 3.24
CA PRO A 225 -10.54 -5.33 1.98
C PRO A 225 -10.29 -4.13 1.05
N SER A 226 -10.02 -2.96 1.58
CA SER A 226 -9.67 -1.74 0.83
C SER A 226 -8.42 -1.91 -0.04
N TYR A 227 -7.49 -2.78 0.31
CA TYR A 227 -6.35 -3.11 -0.58
C TYR A 227 -6.74 -3.79 -1.89
N SER A 228 -8.01 -4.12 -2.09
CA SER A 228 -8.53 -4.54 -3.40
C SER A 228 -8.27 -3.50 -4.50
N PHE A 229 -7.90 -2.25 -4.15
CA PHE A 229 -7.47 -1.25 -5.12
C PHE A 229 -6.31 -1.70 -6.00
N VAL A 230 -5.47 -2.63 -5.53
CA VAL A 230 -4.35 -3.16 -6.33
C VAL A 230 -4.82 -3.89 -7.59
N GLY A 231 -6.09 -4.32 -7.63
CA GLY A 231 -6.73 -4.84 -8.85
C GLY A 231 -6.90 -3.79 -9.94
N GLY A 232 -6.65 -2.51 -9.65
CA GLY A 232 -6.76 -1.39 -10.58
C GLY A 232 -8.21 -0.97 -10.86
N PRO A 233 -8.39 0.08 -11.68
CA PRO A 233 -9.71 0.60 -12.01
C PRO A 233 -10.66 -0.46 -12.54
N GLY A 234 -11.87 -0.50 -11.96
CA GLY A 234 -12.88 -1.50 -12.29
C GLY A 234 -12.78 -2.81 -11.50
N GLY A 235 -11.73 -3.02 -10.70
CA GLY A 235 -11.60 -4.17 -9.78
C GLY A 235 -11.38 -5.54 -10.41
N ASN A 236 -11.09 -5.60 -11.71
CA ASN A 236 -11.01 -6.86 -12.46
C ASN A 236 -9.58 -7.43 -12.55
N GLY A 237 -8.60 -6.76 -11.97
CA GLY A 237 -7.21 -7.17 -12.09
C GLY A 237 -6.77 -8.30 -11.15
N LEU A 238 -7.65 -8.78 -10.27
CA LEU A 238 -7.37 -9.86 -9.33
C LEU A 238 -8.32 -11.03 -9.56
N ASP A 239 -7.76 -12.22 -9.82
CA ASP A 239 -8.51 -13.47 -9.96
C ASP A 239 -8.72 -14.15 -8.61
N ASP A 240 -7.79 -13.97 -7.66
CA ASP A 240 -7.87 -14.49 -6.30
C ASP A 240 -7.39 -13.44 -5.30
N TYR A 241 -8.28 -12.96 -4.46
CA TYR A 241 -8.00 -11.95 -3.46
C TYR A 241 -8.42 -12.42 -2.08
N TYR A 242 -7.53 -12.29 -1.11
CA TYR A 242 -7.80 -12.62 0.29
C TYR A 242 -7.30 -11.50 1.21
N SER A 243 -8.20 -10.93 1.98
CA SER A 243 -7.87 -9.88 2.95
C SER A 243 -8.69 -10.07 4.21
N PRO A 244 -8.23 -10.91 5.13
CA PRO A 244 -8.82 -10.97 6.45
C PRO A 244 -8.61 -9.61 7.13
N GLU A 245 -9.71 -9.01 7.64
CA GLU A 245 -9.61 -7.73 8.30
C GLU A 245 -8.75 -7.83 9.57
N VAL A 246 -7.62 -7.12 9.58
CA VAL A 246 -6.65 -7.17 10.68
C VAL A 246 -7.17 -6.55 11.97
N ASP A 247 -8.05 -5.55 11.86
CA ASP A 247 -8.64 -4.83 12.99
C ASP A 247 -10.01 -5.38 13.41
N SER A 248 -10.41 -6.53 12.86
CA SER A 248 -11.68 -7.18 13.25
C SER A 248 -11.72 -7.43 14.75
N GLY A 249 -12.72 -6.83 15.44
CA GLY A 249 -12.98 -7.05 16.87
C GLY A 249 -13.45 -8.47 17.21
N VAL A 250 -13.61 -9.33 16.22
CA VAL A 250 -14.09 -10.70 16.40
C VAL A 250 -13.13 -11.66 15.70
N VAL A 251 -12.10 -12.09 16.41
CA VAL A 251 -11.16 -13.09 15.89
C VAL A 251 -11.33 -14.40 16.63
N LYS A 252 -11.75 -15.42 15.88
CA LYS A 252 -11.75 -16.81 16.32
C LYS A 252 -11.02 -17.61 15.26
N LEU A 253 -9.94 -18.27 15.63
CA LEU A 253 -9.07 -19.02 14.73
C LEU A 253 -8.99 -20.52 15.11
N PRO A 254 -10.13 -21.25 15.31
CA PRO A 254 -10.11 -22.65 15.74
C PRO A 254 -9.34 -23.50 14.75
N GLY A 255 -8.38 -24.27 15.26
CA GLY A 255 -7.55 -25.15 14.47
C GLY A 255 -6.38 -24.46 13.75
N VAL A 256 -6.32 -23.14 13.75
CA VAL A 256 -5.17 -22.40 13.23
C VAL A 256 -4.02 -22.50 14.23
N LYS A 257 -2.81 -22.60 13.69
CA LYS A 257 -1.56 -22.60 14.44
C LYS A 257 -0.61 -21.59 13.80
N THR A 258 0.30 -21.05 14.59
CA THR A 258 1.48 -20.37 14.03
C THR A 258 2.31 -21.35 13.20
N LEU A 259 3.24 -20.86 12.43
CA LEU A 259 4.15 -21.72 11.64
C LEU A 259 5.02 -22.62 12.53
N GLU A 260 5.28 -22.20 13.76
CA GLU A 260 5.98 -23.00 14.78
C GLU A 260 5.08 -24.03 15.49
N GLY A 261 3.78 -24.03 15.17
CA GLY A 261 2.80 -25.01 15.68
C GLY A 261 2.08 -24.60 16.94
N ALA A 262 2.26 -23.38 17.45
CA ALA A 262 1.49 -22.87 18.59
C ALA A 262 0.02 -22.64 18.22
N PRO A 263 -0.95 -23.04 19.07
CA PRO A 263 -2.36 -22.86 18.74
C PRO A 263 -2.75 -21.38 18.79
N CYS A 264 -3.62 -20.95 17.87
CA CYS A 264 -4.17 -19.59 17.77
C CYS A 264 -5.59 -19.45 18.33
N ASP A 265 -6.15 -20.49 18.90
CA ASP A 265 -7.44 -20.51 19.57
C ASP A 265 -7.31 -21.30 20.90
N PRO A 266 -7.65 -20.69 22.05
CA PRO A 266 -8.08 -19.29 22.21
C PRO A 266 -7.00 -18.31 21.73
N ILE A 267 -7.40 -17.06 21.46
CA ILE A 267 -6.46 -15.98 21.13
C ILE A 267 -5.35 -15.97 22.18
N ARG A 268 -4.09 -15.95 21.71
CA ARG A 268 -2.92 -16.21 22.58
C ARG A 268 -2.70 -15.09 23.61
N ASP A 269 -2.95 -13.86 23.20
CA ASP A 269 -2.90 -12.73 24.12
C ASP A 269 -4.29 -12.13 24.31
N THR A 270 -4.75 -12.12 25.55
CA THR A 270 -6.01 -11.51 25.98
C THR A 270 -5.76 -10.23 26.79
N ALA A 271 -4.50 -9.85 27.00
CA ALA A 271 -4.13 -8.69 27.78
C ALA A 271 -4.16 -7.40 26.95
N SER A 272 -4.06 -7.51 25.62
CA SER A 272 -4.23 -6.39 24.73
C SER A 272 -5.68 -5.90 24.80
N THR A 273 -5.87 -4.69 25.30
CA THR A 273 -7.17 -4.00 25.35
C THR A 273 -7.46 -3.22 24.07
N SER A 274 -6.50 -3.13 23.18
CA SER A 274 -6.60 -2.58 21.83
C SER A 274 -6.93 -3.69 20.83
N ALA A 275 -6.78 -3.46 19.56
CA ALA A 275 -6.98 -4.46 18.53
C ALA A 275 -6.12 -5.72 18.80
N TRP A 276 -6.66 -6.90 18.51
CA TRP A 276 -5.95 -8.15 18.74
C TRP A 276 -4.62 -8.26 17.95
N ASN A 277 -4.50 -7.52 16.86
CA ASN A 277 -3.32 -7.38 16.04
C ASN A 277 -2.17 -6.58 16.68
N ALA A 278 -2.45 -5.76 17.68
CA ALA A 278 -1.45 -5.02 18.47
C ALA A 278 -0.84 -5.90 19.58
N SER A 279 -0.52 -7.15 19.24
CA SER A 279 0.08 -8.14 20.12
C SER A 279 1.09 -8.97 19.34
N PHE A 280 2.30 -9.15 19.90
CA PHE A 280 3.37 -9.94 19.29
C PHE A 280 2.98 -11.41 19.06
N GLU A 281 2.16 -11.98 19.90
CA GLU A 281 1.71 -13.36 19.74
C GLU A 281 0.57 -13.50 18.72
N ASN A 282 -0.37 -12.57 18.73
CA ASN A 282 -1.53 -12.65 17.86
C ASN A 282 -1.21 -12.30 16.42
N ILE A 283 -0.26 -11.37 16.19
CA ILE A 283 0.12 -10.99 14.83
C ILE A 283 0.78 -12.16 14.06
N GLN A 284 1.48 -13.05 14.75
CA GLN A 284 2.00 -14.27 14.15
C GLN A 284 0.86 -15.20 13.69
N CYS A 285 -0.20 -15.33 14.49
CA CYS A 285 -1.40 -16.07 14.11
C CYS A 285 -2.09 -15.46 12.89
N TYR A 286 -2.19 -14.15 12.85
CA TYR A 286 -2.75 -13.43 11.70
C TYR A 286 -1.92 -13.65 10.43
N ASN A 287 -0.61 -13.53 10.51
CA ASN A 287 0.24 -13.80 9.35
C ASN A 287 0.21 -15.29 8.94
N ALA A 288 0.05 -16.22 9.89
CA ALA A 288 -0.04 -17.64 9.56
C ALA A 288 -1.21 -17.94 8.61
N ILE A 289 -2.40 -17.37 8.81
CA ILE A 289 -3.55 -17.61 7.91
C ILE A 289 -3.27 -17.08 6.50
N LYS A 290 -2.54 -15.97 6.37
CA LYS A 290 -2.14 -15.42 5.06
C LYS A 290 -1.08 -16.30 4.39
N VAL A 291 -0.11 -16.81 5.14
CA VAL A 291 0.89 -17.76 4.62
C VAL A 291 0.20 -19.04 4.13
N TYR A 292 -0.74 -19.61 4.88
CA TYR A 292 -1.48 -20.80 4.44
C TYR A 292 -2.28 -20.55 3.16
N ALA A 293 -2.87 -19.38 3.01
CA ALA A 293 -3.55 -18.96 1.78
C ALA A 293 -2.55 -18.89 0.60
N LEU A 294 -1.36 -18.31 0.81
CA LEU A 294 -0.29 -18.25 -0.20
C LEU A 294 0.23 -19.64 -0.58
N LEU A 295 0.40 -20.55 0.39
CA LEU A 295 0.80 -21.94 0.12
C LEU A 295 -0.25 -22.67 -0.74
N ASN A 296 -1.54 -22.40 -0.56
CA ASN A 296 -2.58 -22.89 -1.45
C ASN A 296 -2.40 -22.38 -2.88
N GLN A 297 -2.12 -21.09 -3.07
CA GLN A 297 -1.89 -20.48 -4.39
C GLN A 297 -0.66 -21.12 -5.08
N ILE A 298 0.42 -21.36 -4.35
CA ILE A 298 1.61 -22.07 -4.86
C ILE A 298 1.25 -23.50 -5.30
N ALA A 299 0.31 -24.15 -4.61
CA ALA A 299 -0.16 -25.50 -4.95
C ALA A 299 -1.21 -25.52 -6.09
N GLY A 300 -1.44 -24.41 -6.80
CA GLY A 300 -2.43 -24.31 -7.87
C GLY A 300 -3.87 -24.35 -7.37
N LYS A 301 -4.12 -23.72 -6.22
CA LYS A 301 -5.44 -23.56 -5.62
C LYS A 301 -5.74 -22.08 -5.40
N THR A 302 -6.99 -21.74 -5.16
CA THR A 302 -7.36 -20.44 -4.60
C THR A 302 -6.88 -20.32 -3.15
N HIS A 303 -6.85 -19.10 -2.58
CA HIS A 303 -6.55 -18.89 -1.16
C HIS A 303 -7.36 -19.85 -0.25
N SER A 304 -8.61 -20.14 -0.60
CA SER A 304 -9.53 -20.99 0.15
C SER A 304 -9.35 -22.51 -0.07
N GLY A 305 -8.42 -22.90 -0.95
CA GLY A 305 -8.11 -24.30 -1.23
C GLY A 305 -8.90 -24.94 -2.38
N ALA A 306 -9.77 -24.20 -3.08
CA ALA A 306 -10.44 -24.72 -4.29
C ALA A 306 -9.44 -24.88 -5.45
N PRO A 307 -9.63 -25.89 -6.34
CA PRO A 307 -8.75 -26.07 -7.49
C PRO A 307 -8.65 -24.82 -8.37
N SER A 308 -7.42 -24.45 -8.76
CA SER A 308 -7.11 -23.30 -9.60
C SER A 308 -5.81 -23.56 -10.38
N VAL A 309 -5.13 -22.52 -10.78
CA VAL A 309 -3.81 -22.53 -11.40
C VAL A 309 -2.82 -21.74 -10.55
N VAL A 310 -1.53 -22.03 -10.67
CA VAL A 310 -0.51 -21.19 -10.04
C VAL A 310 -0.53 -19.80 -10.72
N PRO A 311 -0.65 -18.71 -9.95
CA PRO A 311 -0.73 -17.38 -10.55
C PRO A 311 0.56 -16.98 -11.27
N ALA A 312 0.43 -16.15 -12.30
CA ALA A 312 1.57 -15.50 -12.96
C ALA A 312 2.22 -14.45 -12.04
N VAL A 313 1.39 -13.72 -11.28
CA VAL A 313 1.85 -12.84 -10.20
C VAL A 313 0.99 -13.08 -8.96
N PHE A 314 1.64 -13.21 -7.83
CA PHE A 314 0.98 -13.42 -6.53
C PHE A 314 1.89 -12.98 -5.39
N GLY A 315 1.33 -12.86 -4.21
CA GLY A 315 2.10 -12.46 -3.04
C GLY A 315 1.23 -12.08 -1.86
N MET A 316 1.89 -11.57 -0.84
CA MET A 316 1.23 -11.14 0.38
C MET A 316 1.99 -10.03 1.10
N ASN A 317 1.29 -9.40 2.01
CA ASN A 317 1.85 -8.44 2.95
C ASN A 317 1.95 -9.05 4.35
N PHE A 318 3.11 -8.90 5.02
CA PHE A 318 3.34 -9.27 6.41
C PHE A 318 3.19 -8.05 7.32
N GLN A 319 2.63 -8.27 8.52
CA GLN A 319 2.46 -7.24 9.55
C GLN A 319 3.39 -7.41 10.77
N SER A 320 3.99 -8.59 10.91
CA SER A 320 4.74 -8.95 12.12
C SER A 320 5.87 -7.98 12.43
N VAL A 321 6.69 -7.59 11.44
CA VAL A 321 7.86 -6.74 11.69
C VAL A 321 7.43 -5.35 12.15
N TYR A 322 6.42 -4.74 11.52
CA TYR A 322 5.85 -3.47 11.96
C TYR A 322 5.36 -3.54 13.42
N VAL A 323 4.59 -4.58 13.78
CA VAL A 323 4.15 -4.79 15.16
C VAL A 323 5.35 -4.98 16.09
N GLY A 324 6.37 -5.70 15.66
CA GLY A 324 7.62 -5.88 16.39
C GLY A 324 8.37 -4.56 16.62
N GLN A 325 8.27 -3.60 15.70
CA GLN A 325 8.92 -2.28 15.78
C GLN A 325 8.14 -1.31 16.64
N SER A 326 6.83 -1.19 16.42
CA SER A 326 6.04 -0.06 16.90
C SER A 326 5.31 -0.31 18.21
N VAL A 327 4.97 -1.57 18.53
CA VAL A 327 4.04 -1.86 19.62
C VAL A 327 4.71 -1.87 21.00
N ASN A 328 4.02 -1.25 21.95
CA ASN A 328 4.27 -1.32 23.38
C ASN A 328 3.07 -1.98 24.08
N GLU A 329 3.20 -3.26 24.40
CA GLU A 329 2.23 -3.98 25.23
C GLU A 329 2.46 -3.60 26.70
N ALA A 330 1.76 -2.59 27.19
CA ALA A 330 1.95 -1.98 28.52
C ALA A 330 2.03 -3.00 29.66
N GLY A 331 3.19 -3.07 30.32
CA GLY A 331 3.44 -3.99 31.42
C GLY A 331 3.73 -5.45 31.01
N VAL A 332 3.80 -5.75 29.70
CA VAL A 332 4.08 -7.09 29.16
C VAL A 332 5.40 -7.06 28.39
N ALA A 333 5.46 -6.38 27.28
CA ALA A 333 6.64 -6.36 26.40
C ALA A 333 6.68 -5.09 25.56
N VAL A 334 7.88 -4.69 25.14
CA VAL A 334 8.11 -3.51 24.31
C VAL A 334 8.89 -3.92 23.08
N GLY A 335 8.41 -3.50 21.90
CA GLY A 335 9.05 -3.69 20.61
C GLY A 335 10.23 -2.76 20.36
N GLY A 336 10.45 -2.44 19.09
CA GLY A 336 11.42 -1.46 18.63
C GLY A 336 12.88 -1.90 18.71
N TYR A 337 13.74 -0.91 18.68
CA TYR A 337 15.19 -1.07 18.71
C TYR A 337 15.76 -0.71 20.07
N GLN A 338 16.94 -1.26 20.39
CA GLN A 338 17.66 -0.97 21.62
C GLN A 338 18.62 0.22 21.47
N ASN A 339 19.01 0.57 20.24
CA ASN A 339 19.93 1.67 19.93
C ASN A 339 19.90 2.06 18.46
N ALA A 340 20.58 3.14 18.12
CA ALA A 340 20.71 3.69 16.77
C ALA A 340 21.41 2.78 15.73
N ALA A 341 21.97 1.63 16.14
CA ALA A 341 22.53 0.63 15.21
C ALA A 341 21.47 -0.39 14.77
N ALA A 342 20.20 -0.12 15.03
CA ALA A 342 19.09 -1.02 14.77
C ALA A 342 19.26 -2.41 15.45
N LEU A 343 19.77 -2.41 16.68
CA LEU A 343 19.80 -3.63 17.50
C LEU A 343 18.35 -3.93 17.93
N PRO A 344 17.73 -5.03 17.46
CA PRO A 344 16.33 -5.31 17.74
C PRO A 344 16.08 -5.61 19.22
N SER A 345 14.90 -5.25 19.74
CA SER A 345 14.37 -5.81 20.98
C SER A 345 14.14 -7.32 20.82
N ALA A 346 13.83 -8.00 21.91
CA ALA A 346 13.49 -9.43 21.84
C ALA A 346 12.22 -9.69 21.00
N GLN A 347 11.25 -8.76 21.07
CA GLN A 347 10.00 -8.83 20.32
C GLN A 347 10.24 -8.63 18.83
N LEU A 348 10.91 -7.56 18.44
CA LEU A 348 11.25 -7.31 17.04
C LEU A 348 12.10 -8.44 16.46
N LEU A 349 13.08 -8.97 17.24
CA LEU A 349 13.86 -10.13 16.83
C LEU A 349 12.96 -11.33 16.52
N GLY A 350 12.02 -11.64 17.42
CA GLY A 350 11.09 -12.75 17.25
C GLY A 350 10.22 -12.58 15.99
N GLU A 351 9.79 -11.37 15.68
CA GLU A 351 8.99 -11.11 14.48
C GLU A 351 9.81 -11.19 13.18
N ILE A 352 11.07 -10.76 13.18
CA ILE A 352 11.97 -10.94 12.03
C ILE A 352 12.25 -12.44 11.81
N GLU A 353 12.53 -13.20 12.88
CA GLU A 353 12.75 -14.66 12.80
C GLU A 353 11.49 -15.39 12.32
N TYR A 354 10.30 -14.96 12.76
CA TYR A 354 9.03 -15.53 12.29
C TYR A 354 8.80 -15.30 10.80
N VAL A 355 9.06 -14.10 10.30
CA VAL A 355 8.93 -13.78 8.86
C VAL A 355 9.97 -14.56 8.06
N ASP A 356 11.19 -14.69 8.54
CA ASP A 356 12.22 -15.51 7.89
C ASP A 356 11.81 -16.99 7.80
N LEU A 357 11.24 -17.55 8.88
CA LEU A 357 10.67 -18.90 8.89
C LEU A 357 9.56 -19.03 7.83
N ALA A 358 8.63 -18.06 7.75
CA ALA A 358 7.56 -18.04 6.75
C ALA A 358 8.13 -18.04 5.31
N ILE A 359 9.16 -17.26 5.04
CA ILE A 359 9.84 -17.23 3.75
C ILE A 359 10.49 -18.60 3.45
N GLY A 360 11.04 -19.26 4.45
CA GLY A 360 11.56 -20.63 4.33
C GLY A 360 10.50 -21.63 3.89
N GLU A 361 9.33 -21.61 4.52
CA GLU A 361 8.17 -22.45 4.15
C GLU A 361 7.68 -22.16 2.72
N ILE A 362 7.57 -20.88 2.35
CA ILE A 362 7.16 -20.44 1.01
C ILE A 362 8.16 -20.94 -0.05
N VAL A 363 9.45 -20.77 0.17
CA VAL A 363 10.51 -21.27 -0.74
C VAL A 363 10.48 -22.79 -0.83
N GLY A 364 10.27 -23.48 0.29
CA GLY A 364 10.07 -24.93 0.34
C GLY A 364 8.90 -25.39 -0.51
N ALA A 365 7.78 -24.67 -0.45
CA ALA A 365 6.58 -24.95 -1.26
C ALA A 365 6.84 -24.71 -2.76
N LEU A 366 7.51 -23.62 -3.15
CA LEU A 366 7.89 -23.37 -4.55
C LEU A 366 8.77 -24.48 -5.12
N LYS A 367 9.74 -24.97 -4.34
CA LYS A 367 10.60 -26.12 -4.72
C LYS A 367 9.78 -27.40 -4.85
N SER A 368 8.89 -27.66 -3.91
CA SER A 368 8.03 -28.86 -3.91
C SER A 368 7.04 -28.86 -5.07
N ALA A 369 6.55 -27.69 -5.46
CA ALA A 369 5.69 -27.49 -6.65
C ALA A 369 6.47 -27.52 -7.97
N GLY A 370 7.80 -27.55 -7.94
CA GLY A 370 8.65 -27.57 -9.14
C GLY A 370 8.66 -26.25 -9.93
N ILE A 371 8.31 -25.13 -9.28
CA ILE A 371 8.24 -23.81 -9.92
C ILE A 371 9.29 -22.82 -9.41
N TYR A 372 10.16 -23.22 -8.49
CA TYR A 372 11.17 -22.35 -7.89
C TYR A 372 12.11 -21.74 -8.94
N ASP A 373 12.57 -22.53 -9.92
CA ASP A 373 13.56 -22.09 -10.91
C ASP A 373 12.99 -21.06 -11.92
N ASN A 374 11.67 -21.06 -12.11
CA ASN A 374 10.99 -20.12 -13.00
C ASN A 374 10.16 -19.05 -12.27
N THR A 375 10.38 -18.90 -10.96
CA THR A 375 9.78 -17.85 -10.13
C THR A 375 10.80 -16.76 -9.82
N LEU A 376 10.47 -15.51 -10.11
CA LEU A 376 11.19 -14.36 -9.59
C LEU A 376 10.61 -14.03 -8.22
N ILE A 377 11.45 -14.01 -7.18
CA ILE A 377 11.06 -13.68 -5.82
C ILE A 377 11.50 -12.25 -5.53
N ILE A 378 10.56 -11.40 -5.13
CA ILE A 378 10.81 -10.01 -4.72
C ILE A 378 10.35 -9.87 -3.27
N ILE A 379 11.26 -9.45 -2.40
CA ILE A 379 10.98 -9.15 -0.99
C ILE A 379 11.29 -7.68 -0.76
N THR A 380 10.30 -6.92 -0.29
CA THR A 380 10.42 -5.49 -0.02
C THR A 380 9.50 -5.06 1.11
N ALA A 381 9.35 -3.76 1.35
CA ALA A 381 8.36 -3.20 2.26
C ALA A 381 7.62 -2.05 1.59
N LYS A 382 6.39 -1.79 2.01
CA LYS A 382 5.59 -0.62 1.58
C LYS A 382 6.15 0.67 2.19
N HIS A 383 6.57 0.59 3.44
CA HIS A 383 7.11 1.68 4.27
C HIS A 383 8.13 1.14 5.26
N GLY A 384 8.96 2.01 5.81
CA GLY A 384 9.74 1.74 7.00
C GLY A 384 8.95 2.06 8.26
N ASP A 385 9.65 2.33 9.36
CA ASP A 385 9.07 2.69 10.65
C ASP A 385 10.08 3.55 11.43
N SER A 386 9.65 4.64 12.03
CA SER A 386 10.48 5.66 12.65
C SER A 386 10.15 5.82 14.15
N PRO A 387 11.14 6.04 15.04
CA PRO A 387 12.57 6.11 14.74
C PRO A 387 13.30 4.78 14.97
N ILE A 388 14.34 4.53 14.20
CA ILE A 388 15.30 3.45 14.50
C ILE A 388 16.07 3.74 15.81
N ASP A 389 16.45 4.99 16.06
CA ASP A 389 17.08 5.39 17.32
C ASP A 389 16.02 5.69 18.39
N PRO A 390 15.78 4.80 19.37
CA PRO A 390 14.72 5.00 20.36
C PRO A 390 14.91 6.24 21.22
N THR A 391 16.12 6.81 21.27
CA THR A 391 16.38 8.04 22.04
C THR A 391 15.80 9.29 21.35
N ARG A 392 15.36 9.18 20.11
CA ARG A 392 14.74 10.27 19.34
C ARG A 392 13.22 10.28 19.43
N TYR A 393 12.61 9.21 19.93
CA TYR A 393 11.14 9.12 20.00
C TYR A 393 10.53 10.21 20.87
N VAL A 394 9.61 10.98 20.32
CA VAL A 394 8.86 12.04 20.98
C VAL A 394 7.39 11.95 20.55
N ALA A 395 6.52 11.47 21.44
CA ALA A 395 5.08 11.55 21.24
C ALA A 395 4.61 13.00 21.42
N ASN A 396 4.10 13.63 20.38
CA ASN A 396 3.64 15.02 20.34
C ASN A 396 2.23 15.15 19.78
N GLY A 397 1.27 14.42 20.30
CA GLY A 397 -0.11 14.48 19.85
C GLY A 397 -0.93 15.63 20.44
N THR A 398 -0.35 16.46 21.31
CA THR A 398 -1.03 17.64 21.87
C THR A 398 -0.78 18.89 21.03
N ASP A 399 0.45 19.06 20.62
CA ASP A 399 0.91 20.23 19.86
C ASP A 399 1.24 19.78 18.42
N THR A 400 0.20 19.50 17.64
CA THR A 400 0.32 19.07 16.27
C THR A 400 0.09 20.23 15.29
N PRO A 401 0.56 20.15 14.04
CA PRO A 401 0.25 21.13 13.01
C PRO A 401 -1.26 21.36 12.85
N ALA A 402 -2.05 20.32 12.82
CA ALA A 402 -3.50 20.42 12.71
C ALA A 402 -4.15 21.09 13.92
N THR A 403 -3.75 20.73 15.12
CA THR A 403 -4.24 21.36 16.35
C THR A 403 -3.90 22.84 16.37
N LEU A 404 -2.71 23.22 15.98
CA LEU A 404 -2.26 24.61 15.92
C LEU A 404 -3.09 25.40 14.89
N LEU A 405 -3.29 24.90 13.71
CA LEU A 405 -4.08 25.55 12.67
C LEU A 405 -5.56 25.62 13.05
N GLY A 406 -6.12 24.57 13.64
CA GLY A 406 -7.50 24.53 14.07
C GLY A 406 -7.88 25.59 15.10
N ASN A 407 -6.93 26.10 15.86
CA ASN A 407 -7.12 27.17 16.83
C ASN A 407 -7.03 28.57 16.22
N ALA A 408 -6.32 28.78 15.12
CA ALA A 408 -5.98 30.10 14.60
C ALA A 408 -6.52 30.37 13.18
N ILE A 409 -6.65 29.36 12.33
CA ILE A 409 -7.13 29.49 10.94
C ILE A 409 -8.31 28.53 10.76
N PRO A 410 -9.40 28.94 10.07
CA PRO A 410 -10.49 28.05 9.71
C PRO A 410 -9.92 26.90 8.90
N TYR A 411 -9.73 25.79 9.57
CA TYR A 411 -9.02 24.66 9.11
C TYR A 411 -10.00 23.53 8.89
N SER A 412 -9.60 22.74 8.02
CA SER A 412 -9.76 21.36 8.21
C SER A 412 -10.89 20.75 7.48
N GLU A 413 -10.50 20.33 6.42
CA GLU A 413 -11.21 19.28 5.75
C GLU A 413 -10.76 17.91 6.31
N SER A 414 -9.62 17.82 6.99
CA SER A 414 -9.23 16.66 7.76
C SER A 414 -9.65 16.85 9.20
N PRO A 415 -10.72 16.20 9.66
CA PRO A 415 -11.30 16.50 10.95
C PRO A 415 -10.57 15.82 12.10
N LEU A 416 -10.07 16.62 13.02
CA LEU A 416 -9.99 16.18 14.40
C LEU A 416 -11.43 16.02 14.88
N ASN A 417 -11.99 14.84 14.86
CA ASN A 417 -13.29 14.61 15.43
C ASN A 417 -13.17 13.80 16.73
N SER A 418 -14.22 13.85 17.54
CA SER A 418 -14.27 13.16 18.81
C SER A 418 -14.29 11.62 18.70
N THR A 419 -14.28 11.07 17.50
CA THR A 419 -14.36 9.63 17.24
C THR A 419 -13.03 9.04 16.78
N GLY A 420 -11.96 9.85 16.73
CA GLY A 420 -10.62 9.38 16.40
C GLY A 420 -10.23 9.47 14.94
N ILE A 421 -11.13 9.89 14.04
CA ILE A 421 -10.75 10.27 12.69
C ILE A 421 -10.22 11.70 12.76
N GLY A 422 -8.93 11.81 12.89
CA GLY A 422 -8.24 13.08 12.97
C GLY A 422 -7.74 13.58 11.63
N ALA A 423 -7.00 14.66 11.72
CA ALA A 423 -6.03 14.99 10.70
C ALA A 423 -5.16 13.77 10.43
N THR A 424 -4.71 13.63 9.20
CA THR A 424 -3.69 12.66 8.85
C THR A 424 -2.38 13.11 9.48
N GLU A 425 -2.11 12.61 10.67
CA GLU A 425 -0.99 13.01 11.51
C GLU A 425 -0.41 11.79 12.25
N ASP A 426 0.75 11.33 11.75
CA ASP A 426 1.61 10.32 12.36
C ASP A 426 3.05 10.84 12.35
N ASP A 427 3.96 10.25 11.58
CA ASP A 427 5.28 10.81 11.30
C ASP A 427 5.27 11.87 10.20
N VAL A 428 4.09 12.37 9.88
CA VAL A 428 3.82 13.43 8.92
C VAL A 428 2.50 14.10 9.32
N SER A 429 2.31 15.35 8.92
CA SER A 429 0.98 15.99 8.94
C SER A 429 0.61 16.40 7.52
N VAL A 430 -0.46 15.83 7.00
CA VAL A 430 -0.99 16.10 5.67
C VAL A 430 -2.26 16.92 5.82
N LEU A 431 -2.26 18.15 5.27
CA LEU A 431 -3.24 19.18 5.62
C LEU A 431 -4.00 19.68 4.39
N TRP A 432 -5.31 19.61 4.46
CA TRP A 432 -6.25 20.22 3.51
C TRP A 432 -6.92 21.41 4.18
N LEU A 433 -6.80 22.59 3.60
CA LEU A 433 -7.36 23.82 4.16
C LEU A 433 -8.78 24.04 3.64
N LYS A 434 -9.61 24.66 4.48
CA LYS A 434 -10.95 25.10 4.07
C LYS A 434 -10.87 26.10 2.94
N LYS A 435 -11.85 26.06 2.07
CA LYS A 435 -11.96 27.03 0.96
C LYS A 435 -11.86 28.47 1.46
N GLY A 436 -10.91 29.21 0.90
CA GLY A 436 -10.63 30.59 1.27
C GLY A 436 -9.66 30.79 2.43
N ALA A 437 -9.17 29.74 3.05
CA ALA A 437 -8.06 29.84 3.99
C ALA A 437 -6.75 30.21 3.27
N SER A 438 -5.89 30.94 3.95
CA SER A 438 -4.61 31.38 3.39
C SER A 438 -3.51 30.37 3.71
N VAL A 439 -3.03 29.65 2.71
CA VAL A 439 -1.86 28.75 2.84
C VAL A 439 -0.66 29.49 3.43
N THR A 440 -0.37 30.71 2.94
CA THR A 440 0.78 31.51 3.44
C THR A 440 0.61 31.85 4.93
N ALA A 441 -0.60 32.18 5.37
CA ALA A 441 -0.85 32.47 6.79
C ALA A 441 -0.74 31.21 7.65
N ALA A 442 -1.20 30.06 7.15
CA ALA A 442 -1.04 28.78 7.81
C ALA A 442 0.44 28.42 7.98
N VAL A 443 1.23 28.53 6.91
CA VAL A 443 2.68 28.28 6.94
C VAL A 443 3.38 29.21 7.93
N ALA A 444 3.09 30.51 7.92
CA ALA A 444 3.69 31.46 8.85
C ALA A 444 3.40 31.13 10.32
N LEU A 445 2.20 30.57 10.61
CA LEU A 445 1.84 30.12 11.95
C LEU A 445 2.63 28.87 12.35
N LEU A 446 2.74 27.89 11.45
CA LEU A 446 3.54 26.67 11.67
C LEU A 446 5.01 26.98 11.91
N GLU A 447 5.59 27.90 11.13
CA GLU A 447 6.98 28.37 11.30
C GLU A 447 7.20 29.09 12.63
N ALA A 448 6.23 29.89 13.09
CA ALA A 448 6.31 30.60 14.36
C ALA A 448 6.36 29.66 15.57
N ASP A 449 5.71 28.51 15.50
CA ASP A 449 5.65 27.49 16.54
C ASP A 449 6.52 26.24 16.22
N ALA A 450 7.50 26.36 15.33
CA ALA A 450 8.30 25.26 14.81
C ALA A 450 8.89 24.33 15.91
N THR A 451 9.42 24.91 16.98
CA THR A 451 9.99 24.13 18.11
C THR A 451 8.90 23.35 18.84
N LYS A 452 7.73 23.94 18.99
CA LYS A 452 6.60 23.36 19.72
C LYS A 452 6.03 22.13 19.02
N ILE A 453 5.89 22.20 17.70
CA ILE A 453 5.37 21.12 16.87
C ILE A 453 6.47 20.15 16.38
N GLY A 454 7.72 20.35 16.80
CA GLY A 454 8.84 19.50 16.35
C GLY A 454 9.06 19.55 14.84
N LEU A 455 8.87 20.74 14.22
CA LEU A 455 8.92 20.95 12.78
C LEU A 455 10.26 20.55 12.17
N GLY A 456 10.23 19.71 11.12
CA GLY A 456 11.34 19.46 10.21
C GLY A 456 11.23 20.32 8.95
N GLU A 457 10.35 19.95 8.03
CA GLU A 457 10.17 20.64 6.74
C GLU A 457 8.69 20.92 6.47
N ILE A 458 8.42 21.97 5.67
CA ILE A 458 7.07 22.30 5.18
C ILE A 458 7.09 22.31 3.66
N TYR A 459 6.22 21.51 3.05
CA TYR A 459 5.97 21.50 1.62
C TYR A 459 4.65 22.20 1.33
N TYR A 460 4.65 23.24 0.51
CA TYR A 460 3.47 23.97 0.06
C TYR A 460 3.72 24.67 -1.26
N GLY A 461 2.67 25.00 -2.00
CA GLY A 461 2.78 25.73 -3.26
C GLY A 461 3.78 25.09 -4.23
N PRO A 462 4.83 25.82 -4.70
CA PRO A 462 5.80 25.28 -5.65
C PRO A 462 6.58 24.07 -5.15
N SER A 463 6.95 24.01 -3.86
CA SER A 463 7.67 22.86 -3.30
C SER A 463 6.79 21.60 -3.25
N LEU A 464 5.51 21.75 -2.94
CA LEU A 464 4.55 20.67 -3.01
C LEU A 464 4.37 20.18 -4.46
N ALA A 465 4.23 21.12 -5.40
CA ALA A 465 4.01 20.80 -6.81
C ALA A 465 5.17 20.07 -7.51
N LEU A 466 6.38 20.09 -6.94
CA LEU A 466 7.50 19.29 -7.46
C LEU A 466 7.23 17.79 -7.36
N ASN A 467 6.63 17.35 -6.25
CA ASN A 467 6.43 15.93 -5.93
C ASN A 467 4.98 15.49 -6.08
N TYR A 468 4.02 16.42 -6.03
CA TYR A 468 2.58 16.18 -6.01
C TYR A 468 1.86 17.07 -7.03
N ASN A 469 0.54 16.98 -7.06
CA ASN A 469 -0.30 17.93 -7.80
C ASN A 469 -0.59 19.16 -6.93
N VAL A 470 -1.03 20.24 -7.58
CA VAL A 470 -1.56 21.41 -6.86
C VAL A 470 -2.97 21.08 -6.36
N GLY A 471 -3.21 21.26 -5.05
CA GLY A 471 -4.49 20.95 -4.43
C GLY A 471 -5.58 21.98 -4.79
N GLY A 472 -6.81 21.52 -5.01
CA GLY A 472 -7.98 22.36 -5.25
C GLY A 472 -9.02 21.77 -6.18
N LEU A 473 -10.01 22.59 -6.57
CA LEU A 473 -11.11 22.21 -7.47
C LEU A 473 -11.14 23.00 -8.78
N GLU A 474 -10.20 23.91 -8.97
CA GLU A 474 -10.14 24.69 -10.21
C GLU A 474 -9.51 23.86 -11.35
N PRO A 475 -9.75 24.20 -12.61
CA PRO A 475 -9.16 23.49 -13.74
C PRO A 475 -7.64 23.39 -13.65
N GLY A 476 -7.11 22.18 -13.58
CA GLY A 476 -5.68 21.88 -13.46
C GLY A 476 -5.22 21.67 -12.02
N GLU A 477 -6.10 21.77 -11.05
CA GLU A 477 -5.87 21.38 -9.66
C GLU A 477 -6.35 19.96 -9.40
N ASP A 478 -5.87 19.39 -8.30
CA ASP A 478 -6.21 18.02 -7.87
C ASP A 478 -7.03 18.07 -6.56
N PRO A 479 -8.29 17.61 -6.58
CA PRO A 479 -9.14 17.63 -5.39
C PRO A 479 -8.60 16.82 -4.20
N ARG A 480 -7.75 15.83 -4.45
CA ARG A 480 -7.17 14.97 -3.41
C ARG A 480 -5.84 15.47 -2.88
N SER A 481 -5.16 16.34 -3.64
CA SER A 481 -3.86 16.86 -3.19
C SER A 481 -4.02 17.75 -1.97
N PRO A 482 -3.17 17.57 -0.93
CA PRO A 482 -3.16 18.48 0.22
C PRO A 482 -2.68 19.88 -0.18
N ASP A 483 -2.93 20.86 0.68
CA ASP A 483 -2.40 22.22 0.55
C ASP A 483 -1.03 22.37 1.18
N ILE A 484 -0.79 21.63 2.27
CA ILE A 484 0.45 21.66 3.04
C ILE A 484 0.79 20.23 3.49
N ILE A 485 2.06 19.87 3.42
CA ILE A 485 2.60 18.70 4.09
C ILE A 485 3.69 19.17 5.06
N VAL A 486 3.61 18.74 6.30
CA VAL A 486 4.59 19.02 7.34
C VAL A 486 5.27 17.71 7.71
N THR A 487 6.59 17.65 7.59
CA THR A 487 7.36 16.55 8.15
C THR A 487 7.98 16.98 9.47
N PRO A 488 7.88 16.19 10.53
CA PRO A 488 8.53 16.50 11.79
C PRO A 488 10.04 16.21 11.75
N ASN A 489 10.75 16.59 12.81
CA ASN A 489 12.09 16.07 13.06
C ASN A 489 12.01 14.56 13.30
N VAL A 490 13.05 13.82 12.86
CA VAL A 490 13.11 12.36 13.00
C VAL A 490 12.79 11.91 14.42
N GLY A 491 11.83 11.02 14.55
CA GLY A 491 11.37 10.45 15.82
C GLY A 491 10.27 11.24 16.53
N VAL A 492 9.83 12.37 15.99
CA VAL A 492 8.64 13.08 16.49
C VAL A 492 7.42 12.51 15.79
N THR A 493 6.50 11.95 16.57
CA THR A 493 5.22 11.41 16.10
C THR A 493 4.08 12.25 16.63
N TYR A 494 3.16 12.66 15.76
CA TYR A 494 1.98 13.47 16.12
C TYR A 494 0.87 12.61 16.73
N SER A 495 1.24 11.77 17.68
CA SER A 495 0.37 10.88 18.42
C SER A 495 0.59 10.99 19.92
N ASN A 496 -0.45 10.78 20.70
CA ASN A 496 -0.38 10.61 22.17
C ASN A 496 -0.53 9.13 22.57
N SER A 497 -0.45 8.21 21.65
CA SER A 497 -0.57 6.79 21.96
C SER A 497 0.55 6.35 22.89
N THR A 498 0.21 5.64 23.96
CA THR A 498 1.17 4.95 24.83
C THR A 498 1.37 3.49 24.44
N ALA A 499 0.56 3.02 23.47
CA ALA A 499 0.66 1.68 22.92
C ALA A 499 1.67 1.60 21.75
N MET A 500 2.16 2.77 21.29
CA MET A 500 3.13 2.87 20.20
C MET A 500 4.41 3.54 20.69
N ILE A 501 5.54 3.14 20.11
CA ILE A 501 6.90 3.68 20.35
C ILE A 501 7.60 4.04 19.02
N GLY A 502 6.91 3.94 17.94
CA GLY A 502 7.29 4.29 16.58
C GLY A 502 6.05 4.35 15.72
N ASP A 503 6.18 4.95 14.56
CA ASP A 503 5.13 5.02 13.57
C ASP A 503 5.72 5.17 12.15
N HIS A 504 4.88 5.22 11.13
CA HIS A 504 5.28 5.41 9.75
C HIS A 504 4.54 6.59 9.12
N GLY A 505 4.79 6.86 7.84
CA GLY A 505 4.14 7.95 7.10
C GLY A 505 5.08 9.10 6.80
N GLY A 506 6.23 9.16 7.45
CA GLY A 506 7.20 10.23 7.31
C GLY A 506 8.00 10.21 6.00
N PHE A 507 8.94 11.16 5.91
CA PHE A 507 9.83 11.33 4.77
C PHE A 507 11.29 11.09 5.15
N ALA A 508 11.55 10.81 6.42
CA ALA A 508 12.89 10.59 6.92
C ALA A 508 13.50 9.29 6.36
N HIS A 509 14.80 9.14 6.54
CA HIS A 509 15.49 7.92 6.09
C HIS A 509 14.94 6.68 6.79
N ASP A 510 14.58 6.79 8.08
CA ASP A 510 14.03 5.71 8.87
C ASP A 510 12.67 5.25 8.30
N ASP A 511 11.84 6.18 7.82
CA ASP A 511 10.56 5.86 7.16
C ASP A 511 10.75 5.25 5.77
N THR A 512 11.75 5.71 5.02
CA THR A 512 11.78 5.47 3.57
C THR A 512 12.79 4.43 3.13
N ASN A 513 13.88 4.17 3.88
CA ASN A 513 14.91 3.22 3.48
C ASN A 513 14.52 1.78 3.82
N VAL A 514 13.86 1.13 2.87
CA VAL A 514 13.29 -0.20 3.03
C VAL A 514 14.14 -1.29 2.36
N MET A 515 13.96 -2.53 2.83
CA MET A 515 14.52 -3.71 2.20
C MET A 515 14.03 -3.86 0.75
N LEU A 516 14.93 -4.23 -0.17
CA LEU A 516 14.57 -4.74 -1.50
C LEU A 516 15.56 -5.81 -1.93
N LEU A 517 15.09 -7.05 -1.96
CA LEU A 517 15.82 -8.22 -2.44
C LEU A 517 15.08 -8.84 -3.62
N VAL A 518 15.76 -9.02 -4.74
CA VAL A 518 15.21 -9.68 -5.93
C VAL A 518 16.04 -10.94 -6.21
N ALA A 519 15.41 -12.10 -6.14
CA ALA A 519 16.11 -13.39 -6.19
C ALA A 519 15.51 -14.34 -7.25
N ASN A 520 16.38 -15.10 -7.86
CA ASN A 520 16.05 -16.26 -8.69
C ASN A 520 17.27 -17.20 -8.72
N PRO A 521 17.12 -18.53 -8.72
CA PRO A 521 18.26 -19.47 -8.73
C PRO A 521 19.30 -19.26 -9.84
N ALA A 522 18.90 -18.64 -10.94
CA ALA A 522 19.80 -18.32 -12.05
C ALA A 522 20.64 -17.04 -11.84
N PHE A 523 20.37 -16.27 -10.78
CA PHE A 523 21.11 -15.03 -10.51
C PHE A 523 22.43 -15.28 -9.80
N THR A 524 23.38 -14.43 -10.06
CA THR A 524 24.62 -14.33 -9.26
C THR A 524 24.41 -13.26 -8.17
N PRO A 525 24.92 -13.49 -6.94
CA PRO A 525 24.74 -12.54 -5.86
C PRO A 525 25.34 -11.18 -6.21
N GLN A 526 24.59 -10.12 -5.91
CA GLN A 526 24.97 -8.74 -6.17
C GLN A 526 24.42 -7.82 -5.10
N THR A 527 25.21 -6.82 -4.69
CA THR A 527 24.75 -5.69 -3.91
C THR A 527 24.68 -4.46 -4.83
N ALA A 528 23.49 -3.89 -4.96
CA ALA A 528 23.26 -2.67 -5.71
C ALA A 528 23.19 -1.48 -4.75
N SER A 529 24.11 -0.51 -4.94
CA SER A 529 24.22 0.70 -4.11
C SER A 529 23.63 1.94 -4.77
N ALA A 530 23.23 1.86 -6.03
CA ALA A 530 22.47 2.93 -6.67
C ALA A 530 21.10 3.08 -5.99
N VAL A 531 20.61 4.33 -5.95
CA VAL A 531 19.27 4.60 -5.42
C VAL A 531 18.25 3.85 -6.27
N ALA A 532 17.44 3.04 -5.61
CA ALA A 532 16.27 2.39 -6.16
C ALA A 532 15.02 2.94 -5.46
N THR A 533 13.86 2.71 -6.05
CA THR A 533 12.57 3.04 -5.42
C THR A 533 11.62 1.86 -5.54
N THR A 534 10.75 1.69 -4.57
CA THR A 534 9.76 0.61 -4.57
C THR A 534 8.84 0.66 -5.78
N ARG A 535 8.58 1.84 -6.35
CA ARG A 535 7.81 2.00 -7.59
C ARG A 535 8.43 1.30 -8.81
N GLN A 536 9.74 1.04 -8.80
CA GLN A 536 10.39 0.29 -9.88
C GLN A 536 10.03 -1.21 -9.90
N VAL A 537 9.40 -1.69 -8.85
CA VAL A 537 8.96 -3.10 -8.73
C VAL A 537 7.90 -3.44 -9.77
N ALA A 538 6.85 -2.61 -9.93
CA ALA A 538 5.78 -2.88 -10.90
C ALA A 538 6.28 -3.05 -12.34
N PRO A 539 7.02 -2.10 -12.94
CA PRO A 539 7.52 -2.27 -14.30
C PRO A 539 8.54 -3.41 -14.42
N THR A 540 9.26 -3.74 -13.35
CA THR A 540 10.17 -4.90 -13.32
C THR A 540 9.41 -6.22 -13.39
N ILE A 541 8.30 -6.36 -12.64
CA ILE A 541 7.43 -7.55 -12.68
C ILE A 541 6.83 -7.72 -14.08
N VAL A 542 6.24 -6.65 -14.63
CA VAL A 542 5.63 -6.69 -15.96
C VAL A 542 6.65 -7.14 -17.01
N LYS A 543 7.87 -6.60 -16.98
CA LYS A 543 8.95 -6.97 -17.88
C LYS A 543 9.45 -8.41 -17.65
N ALA A 544 9.56 -8.86 -16.40
CA ALA A 544 9.99 -10.22 -16.08
C ALA A 544 9.03 -11.26 -16.65
N LEU A 545 7.74 -10.96 -16.71
CA LEU A 545 6.70 -11.79 -17.32
C LEU A 545 6.60 -11.62 -18.84
N ALA A 546 7.60 -11.03 -19.49
CA ALA A 546 7.71 -10.81 -20.93
C ALA A 546 6.63 -9.85 -21.51
N LEU A 547 6.09 -8.95 -20.68
CA LEU A 547 5.20 -7.89 -21.12
C LEU A 547 5.94 -6.55 -21.22
N ASP A 548 5.35 -5.59 -21.96
CA ASP A 548 5.90 -4.24 -22.06
C ASP A 548 5.59 -3.41 -20.80
N PRO A 549 6.61 -2.92 -20.06
CA PRO A 549 6.39 -2.00 -18.94
C PRO A 549 5.62 -0.73 -19.31
N GLY A 550 5.68 -0.30 -20.56
CA GLY A 550 4.91 0.82 -21.10
C GLY A 550 3.38 0.62 -21.06
N LEU A 551 2.89 -0.58 -20.74
CA LEU A 551 1.47 -0.83 -20.47
C LEU A 551 1.01 -0.26 -19.12
N LEU A 552 1.94 0.09 -18.24
CA LEU A 552 1.63 0.78 -16.98
C LEU A 552 1.49 2.28 -17.22
N ASP A 553 0.36 2.85 -16.80
CA ASP A 553 0.09 4.30 -16.91
C ASP A 553 1.16 5.13 -16.21
N ALA A 554 1.62 4.70 -15.04
CA ALA A 554 2.69 5.37 -14.28
C ALA A 554 4.01 5.43 -15.06
N VAL A 555 4.35 4.38 -15.81
CA VAL A 555 5.55 4.39 -16.66
C VAL A 555 5.42 5.43 -17.76
N GLN A 556 4.23 5.58 -18.34
CA GLN A 556 3.97 6.60 -19.35
C GLN A 556 3.97 8.02 -18.78
N MET A 557 3.38 8.21 -17.59
CA MET A 557 3.20 9.52 -16.96
C MET A 557 4.47 10.03 -16.26
N GLU A 558 5.17 9.14 -15.57
CA GLU A 558 6.30 9.50 -14.68
C GLU A 558 7.65 8.96 -15.15
N GLY A 559 7.66 8.10 -16.17
CA GLY A 559 8.90 7.54 -16.70
C GLY A 559 9.58 6.53 -15.76
N THR A 560 8.83 5.87 -14.90
CA THR A 560 9.37 4.92 -13.90
C THR A 560 10.12 3.77 -14.60
N PRO A 561 11.45 3.62 -14.37
CA PRO A 561 12.23 2.60 -15.03
C PRO A 561 12.09 1.24 -14.32
N VAL A 562 12.49 0.19 -15.00
CA VAL A 562 12.72 -1.13 -14.39
C VAL A 562 14.00 -1.10 -13.54
N LEU A 563 14.14 -2.05 -12.63
CA LEU A 563 15.39 -2.29 -11.89
C LEU A 563 16.47 -2.82 -12.87
N PRO A 564 17.53 -2.07 -13.14
CA PRO A 564 18.45 -2.36 -14.25
C PRO A 564 19.25 -3.65 -14.04
N GLU A 565 19.63 -3.94 -12.79
CA GLU A 565 20.43 -5.12 -12.44
C GLU A 565 19.65 -6.41 -12.66
N VAL A 566 18.34 -6.43 -12.35
CA VAL A 566 17.45 -7.57 -12.58
C VAL A 566 17.43 -7.94 -14.06
N TRP A 567 17.30 -6.92 -14.92
CA TRP A 567 17.28 -7.17 -16.37
C TRP A 567 18.59 -7.73 -16.87
N ALA A 568 19.72 -7.22 -16.38
CA ALA A 568 21.04 -7.73 -16.75
C ALA A 568 21.25 -9.21 -16.36
N GLN A 569 20.61 -9.68 -15.28
CA GLN A 569 20.64 -11.09 -14.87
C GLN A 569 19.67 -11.95 -15.70
N LEU A 570 18.49 -11.46 -16.01
CA LEU A 570 17.49 -12.19 -16.82
C LEU A 570 17.93 -12.37 -18.30
N ALA A 571 18.72 -11.44 -18.81
CA ALA A 571 19.20 -11.47 -20.19
C ALA A 571 20.34 -12.49 -20.44
N LYS A 572 20.94 -13.01 -19.38
CA LYS A 572 21.95 -14.09 -19.47
C LYS A 572 21.29 -15.45 -19.64
#